data_6b73ae538727553e7fdd3f3079d28bb8
#
_entry.id   6b73ae538727553e7fdd3f3079d28bb8
#
_cell.length_a   1.000
_cell.length_b   1.000
_cell.length_c   1.000
_cell.angle_alpha   90.00
_cell.angle_beta   90.00
_cell.angle_gamma   90.00
#
_symmetry.space_group_name_H-M   'P 1'
#
loop_
_entity.id
_entity.type
_entity.pdbx_description
1 polymer ?
#
loop_
_entity_poly.entity_id
_entity_poly.type
_entity_poly.pdbx_seq_one_letter_code
_entity_poly.pdbx_strand_id
1 'polypeptide(L)'
;MKKILVVLIVIALFFASERSEARKGIMGWIESSHSFTMPAAGEIEVAFSPEEGAEELVVKVIDSSRSEIKMLAYSFTSAPVVEALVRAKKRGVAVSLVANYKSNVSEEGRGKSRAALSTLVNAGCDVRVISVYQIHHDKVIIADRQTVELGSFNYSAAAAHKNSENVLVNWHNSKLAEVYLSHFERNQRQANPYQLQY
;
A
#
# COMPACT_ATOMS: atom_id res chain seq x y z
N MET A 1 -28.56 -28.90 -46.24
CA MET A 1 -27.71 -27.74 -45.96
C MET A 1 -28.38 -26.68 -45.09
N LYS A 2 -29.62 -26.23 -45.32
CA LYS A 2 -30.29 -25.19 -44.48
C LYS A 2 -30.45 -25.53 -42.99
N LYS A 3 -30.74 -26.82 -42.65
CA LYS A 3 -30.94 -27.26 -41.25
C LYS A 3 -29.63 -27.24 -40.41
N ILE A 4 -28.47 -27.53 -41.00
CA ILE A 4 -27.17 -27.51 -40.32
C ILE A 4 -26.71 -26.05 -40.02
N LEU A 5 -27.00 -25.13 -40.92
CA LEU A 5 -26.66 -23.73 -40.75
C LEU A 5 -27.44 -23.09 -39.56
N VAL A 6 -28.73 -23.42 -39.40
CA VAL A 6 -29.56 -22.94 -38.29
C VAL A 6 -29.05 -23.45 -36.94
N VAL A 7 -28.65 -24.71 -36.84
CA VAL A 7 -28.09 -25.30 -35.60
C VAL A 7 -26.77 -24.62 -35.20
N LEU A 8 -25.88 -24.34 -36.15
CA LEU A 8 -24.60 -23.63 -35.88
C LEU A 8 -24.81 -22.18 -35.44
N ILE A 9 -25.80 -21.48 -35.98
CA ILE A 9 -26.14 -20.13 -35.56
C ILE A 9 -26.74 -20.12 -34.14
N VAL A 10 -27.59 -21.07 -33.79
CA VAL A 10 -28.15 -21.19 -32.43
C VAL A 10 -27.10 -21.50 -31.40
N ILE A 11 -26.15 -22.40 -31.70
CA ILE A 11 -25.03 -22.72 -30.81
C ILE A 11 -24.11 -21.51 -30.64
N ALA A 12 -23.79 -20.77 -31.71
CA ALA A 12 -22.97 -19.56 -31.62
C ALA A 12 -23.62 -18.45 -30.79
N LEU A 13 -24.94 -18.28 -30.88
CA LEU A 13 -25.70 -17.33 -30.08
C LEU A 13 -25.77 -17.74 -28.60
N PHE A 14 -25.85 -19.04 -28.31
CA PHE A 14 -25.84 -19.55 -26.93
C PHE A 14 -24.50 -19.28 -26.25
N PHE A 15 -23.37 -19.59 -26.90
CA PHE A 15 -22.04 -19.31 -26.38
C PHE A 15 -21.72 -17.80 -26.29
N ALA A 16 -22.29 -16.96 -27.18
CA ALA A 16 -22.17 -15.53 -27.09
C ALA A 16 -22.98 -14.97 -25.91
N SER A 17 -24.16 -15.54 -25.63
CA SER A 17 -24.99 -15.17 -24.47
C SER A 17 -24.30 -15.52 -23.16
N GLU A 18 -23.75 -16.74 -23.00
CA GLU A 18 -23.04 -17.13 -21.79
C GLU A 18 -21.78 -16.27 -21.53
N ARG A 19 -21.02 -15.92 -22.58
CA ARG A 19 -19.90 -14.99 -22.47
C ARG A 19 -20.32 -13.56 -22.10
N SER A 20 -21.50 -13.12 -22.57
CA SER A 20 -22.06 -11.82 -22.22
C SER A 20 -22.53 -11.78 -20.76
N GLU A 21 -23.19 -12.83 -20.28
CA GLU A 21 -23.62 -12.95 -18.88
C GLU A 21 -22.43 -13.10 -17.92
N ALA A 22 -21.40 -13.89 -18.29
CA ALA A 22 -20.18 -14.00 -17.52
C ALA A 22 -19.41 -12.66 -17.44
N ARG A 23 -19.37 -11.91 -18.54
CA ARG A 23 -18.78 -10.54 -18.55
C ARG A 23 -19.58 -9.56 -17.71
N LYS A 24 -20.91 -9.59 -17.80
CA LYS A 24 -21.79 -8.75 -16.96
C LYS A 24 -21.66 -9.14 -15.48
N GLY A 25 -21.56 -10.43 -15.17
CA GLY A 25 -21.30 -10.91 -13.81
C GLY A 25 -19.97 -10.37 -13.26
N ILE A 26 -18.87 -10.49 -14.01
CA ILE A 26 -17.56 -10.01 -13.61
C ILE A 26 -17.54 -8.49 -13.50
N MET A 27 -18.12 -7.74 -14.45
CA MET A 27 -18.21 -6.27 -14.40
C MET A 27 -19.17 -5.79 -13.30
N GLY A 28 -20.29 -6.47 -13.07
CA GLY A 28 -21.23 -6.12 -12.00
C GLY A 28 -20.65 -6.31 -10.60
N TRP A 29 -19.73 -7.25 -10.41
CA TRP A 29 -19.01 -7.43 -9.14
C TRP A 29 -17.99 -6.29 -8.89
N ILE A 30 -17.45 -5.69 -9.94
CA ILE A 30 -16.50 -4.57 -9.84
C ILE A 30 -17.23 -3.25 -9.54
N GLU A 31 -18.48 -3.08 -9.99
CA GLU A 31 -19.22 -1.81 -9.85
C GLU A 31 -20.07 -1.66 -8.58
N SER A 32 -20.38 -2.74 -7.85
CA SER A 32 -21.34 -2.67 -6.73
C SER A 32 -20.77 -2.99 -5.34
N SER A 33 -19.52 -3.41 -5.21
CA SER A 33 -18.95 -3.79 -3.91
C SER A 33 -17.95 -2.71 -3.44
N HIS A 34 -18.27 -2.04 -2.34
CA HIS A 34 -17.33 -1.15 -1.64
C HIS A 34 -16.29 -1.94 -0.82
N SER A 35 -16.31 -3.26 -0.89
CA SER A 35 -15.37 -4.16 -0.22
C SER A 35 -14.81 -5.19 -1.20
N PHE A 36 -13.63 -5.72 -0.89
CA PHE A 36 -12.94 -6.74 -1.68
C PHE A 36 -12.88 -8.04 -0.89
N THR A 37 -13.27 -9.15 -1.52
CA THR A 37 -13.12 -10.49 -0.94
C THR A 37 -12.10 -11.26 -1.75
N MET A 38 -11.13 -11.88 -1.08
CA MET A 38 -10.10 -12.71 -1.68
C MET A 38 -9.81 -13.93 -0.80
N PRO A 39 -9.31 -15.03 -1.37
CA PRO A 39 -8.89 -16.18 -0.59
C PRO A 39 -7.80 -15.81 0.42
N ALA A 40 -7.86 -16.38 1.62
CA ALA A 40 -6.75 -16.33 2.55
C ALA A 40 -5.55 -17.05 1.92
N ALA A 41 -4.39 -16.38 1.87
CA ALA A 41 -3.17 -16.91 1.29
C ALA A 41 -1.95 -16.34 2.00
N GLY A 42 -0.81 -17.01 1.85
CA GLY A 42 0.44 -16.60 2.47
C GLY A 42 0.52 -16.91 3.95
N GLU A 43 1.45 -16.28 4.63
CA GLU A 43 1.68 -16.38 6.06
C GLU A 43 1.30 -15.07 6.74
N ILE A 44 0.75 -15.12 7.93
CA ILE A 44 0.43 -13.94 8.75
C ILE A 44 1.42 -13.88 9.92
N GLU A 45 2.06 -12.72 10.08
CA GLU A 45 2.91 -12.41 11.21
C GLU A 45 2.37 -11.16 11.90
N VAL A 46 2.36 -11.15 13.23
CA VAL A 46 1.83 -10.03 14.03
C VAL A 46 2.84 -9.64 15.10
N ALA A 47 2.87 -8.34 15.40
CA ALA A 47 3.63 -7.78 16.50
C ALA A 47 2.86 -6.61 17.12
N PHE A 48 3.25 -6.24 18.33
CA PHE A 48 2.61 -5.19 19.08
C PHE A 48 3.63 -4.18 19.60
N SER A 49 3.18 -3.10 20.18
CA SER A 49 3.97 -2.16 20.97
C SER A 49 3.21 -1.76 22.24
N PRO A 50 3.93 -1.26 23.28
CA PRO A 50 5.36 -0.98 23.27
C PRO A 50 6.22 -2.24 23.49
N GLU A 51 7.44 -2.23 22.95
CA GLU A 51 8.51 -3.21 23.22
C GLU A 51 8.18 -4.68 22.82
N GLU A 52 7.16 -4.92 21.99
CA GLU A 52 6.72 -6.25 21.54
C GLU A 52 6.92 -6.45 20.02
N GLY A 53 7.95 -5.81 19.46
CA GLY A 53 8.46 -6.11 18.11
C GLY A 53 7.75 -5.41 16.96
N ALA A 54 6.86 -4.42 17.20
CA ALA A 54 6.11 -3.77 16.12
C ALA A 54 7.03 -3.03 15.14
N GLU A 55 7.98 -2.21 15.62
CA GLU A 55 8.92 -1.48 14.76
C GLU A 55 9.87 -2.42 14.03
N GLU A 56 10.35 -3.46 14.71
CA GLU A 56 11.22 -4.49 14.15
C GLU A 56 10.54 -5.25 13.01
N LEU A 57 9.25 -5.57 13.15
CA LEU A 57 8.48 -6.24 12.10
C LEU A 57 8.29 -5.33 10.87
N VAL A 58 8.02 -4.05 11.06
CA VAL A 58 8.00 -3.05 9.97
C VAL A 58 9.35 -2.99 9.25
N VAL A 59 10.45 -2.89 10.00
CA VAL A 59 11.80 -2.88 9.44
C VAL A 59 12.12 -4.19 8.70
N LYS A 60 11.69 -5.34 9.22
CA LYS A 60 11.84 -6.65 8.56
C LYS A 60 11.17 -6.68 7.18
N VAL A 61 9.96 -6.14 7.04
CA VAL A 61 9.27 -6.03 5.75
C VAL A 61 10.08 -5.19 4.77
N ILE A 62 10.59 -4.04 5.20
CA ILE A 62 11.39 -3.13 4.37
C ILE A 62 12.71 -3.79 3.96
N ASP A 63 13.41 -4.42 4.89
CA ASP A 63 14.71 -5.05 4.64
C ASP A 63 14.60 -6.33 3.79
N SER A 64 13.46 -7.02 3.80
CA SER A 64 13.18 -8.19 2.95
C SER A 64 12.89 -7.83 1.49
N SER A 65 12.50 -6.58 1.21
CA SER A 65 12.10 -6.13 -0.14
C SER A 65 13.25 -6.18 -1.13
N ARG A 66 12.94 -6.57 -2.39
CA ARG A 66 13.92 -6.78 -3.47
C ARG A 66 13.70 -5.89 -4.69
N SER A 67 12.47 -5.47 -4.98
CA SER A 67 12.13 -4.72 -6.19
C SER A 67 11.46 -3.39 -5.90
N GLU A 68 10.39 -3.37 -5.12
CA GLU A 68 9.66 -2.13 -4.84
C GLU A 68 9.02 -2.11 -3.44
N ILE A 69 8.91 -0.90 -2.91
CA ILE A 69 8.15 -0.56 -1.70
C ILE A 69 7.19 0.57 -2.02
N LYS A 70 5.92 0.38 -1.72
CA LYS A 70 4.87 1.41 -1.78
C LYS A 70 4.33 1.61 -0.37
N MET A 71 4.42 2.84 0.14
CA MET A 71 4.11 3.14 1.54
C MET A 71 3.12 4.28 1.66
N LEU A 72 2.10 4.09 2.50
CA LEU A 72 1.14 5.12 2.92
C LEU A 72 1.35 5.41 4.40
N ALA A 73 1.52 6.68 4.77
CA ALA A 73 1.82 7.06 6.15
C ALA A 73 1.00 8.25 6.63
N TYR A 74 0.40 8.12 7.82
CA TYR A 74 -0.17 9.27 8.52
C TYR A 74 0.93 10.11 9.17
N SER A 75 1.57 9.62 10.23
CA SER A 75 2.72 10.26 10.90
C SER A 75 4.00 9.48 10.59
N PHE A 76 5.04 10.19 10.16
CA PHE A 76 6.27 9.58 9.70
C PHE A 76 7.50 10.27 10.31
N THR A 77 8.05 9.69 11.39
CA THR A 77 9.16 10.26 12.17
C THR A 77 10.14 9.22 12.71
N SER A 78 9.88 7.89 12.50
CA SER A 78 10.74 6.82 13.00
C SER A 78 12.09 6.81 12.27
N ALA A 79 13.18 6.99 12.99
CA ALA A 79 14.53 6.92 12.43
C ALA A 79 14.87 5.49 11.93
N PRO A 80 14.57 4.39 12.67
CA PRO A 80 14.79 3.03 12.18
C PRO A 80 14.08 2.73 10.87
N VAL A 81 12.83 3.18 10.69
CA VAL A 81 12.07 3.01 9.45
C VAL A 81 12.69 3.82 8.30
N VAL A 82 13.07 5.08 8.54
CA VAL A 82 13.76 5.92 7.55
C VAL A 82 15.06 5.28 7.08
N GLU A 83 15.88 4.81 8.02
CA GLU A 83 17.16 4.13 7.73
C GLU A 83 16.95 2.85 6.92
N ALA A 84 15.93 2.05 7.25
CA ALA A 84 15.58 0.84 6.51
C ALA A 84 15.19 1.17 5.05
N LEU A 85 14.37 2.21 4.82
CA LEU A 85 14.00 2.67 3.48
C LEU A 85 15.21 3.19 2.69
N VAL A 86 16.13 3.91 3.34
CA VAL A 86 17.40 4.34 2.71
C VAL A 86 18.26 3.12 2.36
N ARG A 87 18.35 2.11 3.23
CA ARG A 87 19.04 0.84 2.91
C ARG A 87 18.39 0.13 1.72
N ALA A 88 17.04 0.06 1.69
CA ALA A 88 16.31 -0.51 0.57
C ALA A 88 16.64 0.20 -0.74
N LYS A 89 16.61 1.54 -0.74
CA LYS A 89 16.99 2.34 -1.90
C LYS A 89 18.42 2.09 -2.36
N LYS A 90 19.38 1.98 -1.45
CA LYS A 90 20.78 1.63 -1.75
C LYS A 90 20.92 0.23 -2.36
N ARG A 91 20.03 -0.73 -2.03
CA ARG A 91 19.96 -2.05 -2.67
C ARG A 91 19.35 -2.01 -4.08
N GLY A 92 18.88 -0.85 -4.56
CA GLY A 92 18.23 -0.71 -5.86
C GLY A 92 16.71 -0.86 -5.84
N VAL A 93 16.09 -1.00 -4.66
CA VAL A 93 14.64 -1.09 -4.50
C VAL A 93 13.98 0.25 -4.89
N ALA A 94 12.88 0.19 -5.64
CA ALA A 94 12.09 1.37 -5.98
C ALA A 94 11.20 1.75 -4.78
N VAL A 95 11.54 2.85 -4.08
CA VAL A 95 10.82 3.29 -2.88
C VAL A 95 9.92 4.48 -3.21
N SER A 96 8.61 4.36 -2.89
CA SER A 96 7.61 5.43 -3.02
C SER A 96 6.83 5.57 -1.73
N LEU A 97 6.71 6.80 -1.22
CA LEU A 97 5.97 7.17 -0.02
C LEU A 97 4.92 8.23 -0.34
N VAL A 98 3.69 8.03 0.13
CA VAL A 98 2.66 9.08 0.22
C VAL A 98 2.36 9.34 1.69
N ALA A 99 2.65 10.54 2.18
CA ALA A 99 2.47 10.94 3.57
C ALA A 99 1.37 12.00 3.71
N ASN A 100 0.65 11.97 4.84
CA ASN A 100 -0.31 13.02 5.17
C ASN A 100 0.38 14.38 5.27
N TYR A 101 -0.13 15.40 4.55
CA TYR A 101 0.47 16.74 4.55
C TYR A 101 0.43 17.38 5.94
N LYS A 102 -0.75 17.38 6.59
CA LYS A 102 -0.96 18.11 7.84
C LYS A 102 -0.04 17.61 8.96
N SER A 103 0.07 16.31 9.15
CA SER A 103 0.88 15.70 10.22
C SER A 103 2.39 15.69 9.95
N ASN A 104 2.84 15.93 8.70
CA ASN A 104 4.26 15.84 8.37
C ASN A 104 4.89 17.14 7.86
N VAL A 105 4.11 18.07 7.31
CA VAL A 105 4.64 19.26 6.64
C VAL A 105 4.12 20.57 7.25
N SER A 106 2.86 20.61 7.71
CA SER A 106 2.29 21.81 8.34
C SER A 106 3.00 22.13 9.67
N GLU A 107 2.54 23.17 10.36
CA GLU A 107 3.13 23.59 11.64
C GLU A 107 3.10 22.49 12.70
N GLU A 108 2.10 21.60 12.67
CA GLU A 108 1.97 20.47 13.58
C GLU A 108 3.03 19.37 13.34
N GLY A 109 3.53 19.24 12.08
CA GLY A 109 4.53 18.25 11.64
C GLY A 109 5.96 18.77 11.56
N ARG A 110 6.32 19.87 12.26
CA ARG A 110 7.66 20.49 12.16
C ARG A 110 8.78 19.59 12.71
N GLY A 111 9.98 19.78 12.14
CA GLY A 111 11.23 19.20 12.63
C GLY A 111 11.43 17.76 12.19
N LYS A 112 11.10 16.78 13.02
CA LYS A 112 11.44 15.37 12.79
C LYS A 112 10.80 14.78 11.52
N SER A 113 9.51 15.08 11.24
CA SER A 113 8.85 14.60 10.04
C SER A 113 9.45 15.18 8.77
N ARG A 114 9.72 16.49 8.75
CA ARG A 114 10.37 17.13 7.59
C ARG A 114 11.78 16.59 7.35
N ALA A 115 12.55 16.37 8.42
CA ALA A 115 13.85 15.74 8.32
C ALA A 115 13.77 14.32 7.74
N ALA A 116 12.81 13.52 8.20
CA ALA A 116 12.57 12.17 7.69
C ALA A 116 12.23 12.18 6.20
N LEU A 117 11.26 13.00 5.77
CA LEU A 117 10.89 13.13 4.35
C LEU A 117 12.05 13.63 3.49
N SER A 118 12.79 14.66 3.97
CA SER A 118 13.95 15.21 3.26
C SER A 118 15.07 14.18 3.11
N THR A 119 15.30 13.34 4.13
CA THR A 119 16.27 12.24 4.06
C THR A 119 15.93 11.26 2.95
N LEU A 120 14.64 10.89 2.81
CA LEU A 120 14.21 9.98 1.75
C LEU A 120 14.31 10.61 0.36
N VAL A 121 13.95 11.89 0.20
CA VAL A 121 14.13 12.61 -1.08
C VAL A 121 15.60 12.65 -1.47
N ASN A 122 16.49 13.00 -0.54
CA ASN A 122 17.94 13.04 -0.79
C ASN A 122 18.53 11.66 -1.12
N ALA A 123 17.91 10.58 -0.61
CA ALA A 123 18.26 9.22 -0.99
C ALA A 123 17.72 8.81 -2.37
N GLY A 124 16.91 9.65 -3.04
CA GLY A 124 16.33 9.37 -4.35
C GLY A 124 15.03 8.56 -4.31
N CYS A 125 14.29 8.56 -3.19
CA CYS A 125 12.94 7.98 -3.09
C CYS A 125 11.90 8.93 -3.72
N ASP A 126 10.78 8.38 -4.25
CA ASP A 126 9.61 9.16 -4.63
C ASP A 126 8.79 9.48 -3.39
N VAL A 127 8.91 10.69 -2.88
CA VAL A 127 8.21 11.15 -1.68
C VAL A 127 7.15 12.17 -2.08
N ARG A 128 5.90 11.88 -1.71
CA ARG A 128 4.75 12.75 -1.97
C ARG A 128 3.98 13.04 -0.70
N VAL A 129 3.24 14.14 -0.71
CA VAL A 129 2.36 14.55 0.37
C VAL A 129 0.95 14.78 -0.14
N ILE A 130 -0.04 14.33 0.63
CA ILE A 130 -1.45 14.37 0.25
C ILE A 130 -2.25 15.22 1.24
N SER A 131 -3.10 16.12 0.69
CA SER A 131 -3.94 17.06 1.47
C SER A 131 -5.41 17.08 1.02
N VAL A 132 -5.80 16.18 0.10
CA VAL A 132 -7.18 16.14 -0.42
C VAL A 132 -8.18 15.57 0.58
N TYR A 133 -7.72 14.82 1.57
CA TYR A 133 -8.53 14.31 2.68
C TYR A 133 -8.37 15.19 3.91
N GLN A 134 -9.38 15.21 4.77
CA GLN A 134 -9.24 15.80 6.09
C GLN A 134 -8.09 15.16 6.87
N ILE A 135 -7.96 13.84 6.79
CA ILE A 135 -6.88 13.04 7.34
C ILE A 135 -6.61 11.86 6.39
N HIS A 136 -5.40 11.74 5.89
CA HIS A 136 -4.91 10.51 5.25
C HIS A 136 -4.31 9.63 6.35
N HIS A 137 -5.10 8.69 6.88
CA HIS A 137 -4.77 7.98 8.13
C HIS A 137 -4.24 6.55 7.91
N ASP A 138 -3.85 6.22 6.69
CA ASP A 138 -3.27 4.92 6.36
C ASP A 138 -1.90 4.71 7.01
N LYS A 139 -1.61 3.48 7.37
CA LYS A 139 -0.32 2.94 7.78
C LYS A 139 -0.19 1.61 7.08
N VAL A 140 0.42 1.62 5.90
CA VAL A 140 0.49 0.46 5.01
C VAL A 140 1.82 0.44 4.28
N ILE A 141 2.44 -0.72 4.20
CA ILE A 141 3.56 -1.00 3.30
C ILE A 141 3.16 -2.14 2.38
N ILE A 142 3.35 -1.95 1.08
CA ILE A 142 3.25 -3.00 0.07
C ILE A 142 4.66 -3.26 -0.45
N ALA A 143 5.17 -4.48 -0.26
CA ALA A 143 6.49 -4.89 -0.68
C ALA A 143 6.41 -5.92 -1.81
N ASP A 144 7.15 -5.66 -2.88
CA ASP A 144 7.35 -6.57 -4.02
C ASP A 144 6.04 -7.10 -4.63
N ARG A 145 4.94 -6.34 -4.53
CA ARG A 145 3.60 -6.70 -5.04
C ARG A 145 3.04 -8.01 -4.47
N GLN A 146 3.51 -8.43 -3.31
CA GLN A 146 3.09 -9.71 -2.72
C GLN A 146 3.00 -9.71 -1.19
N THR A 147 3.59 -8.73 -0.51
CA THR A 147 3.53 -8.62 0.96
C THR A 147 2.84 -7.33 1.33
N VAL A 148 1.93 -7.39 2.30
CA VAL A 148 1.22 -6.22 2.83
C VAL A 148 1.42 -6.16 4.33
N GLU A 149 1.97 -5.05 4.81
CA GLU A 149 1.99 -4.66 6.22
C GLU A 149 0.90 -3.63 6.44
N LEU A 150 0.16 -3.77 7.53
CA LEU A 150 -0.87 -2.84 7.97
C LEU A 150 -1.11 -2.92 9.48
N GLY A 151 -1.71 -1.86 10.04
CA GLY A 151 -2.06 -1.84 11.46
C GLY A 151 -2.42 -0.46 11.97
N SER A 152 -2.35 -0.31 13.29
CA SER A 152 -2.52 0.99 13.93
C SER A 152 -1.19 1.75 14.10
N PHE A 153 -0.06 1.06 13.92
CA PHE A 153 1.29 1.55 14.18
C PHE A 153 1.65 2.73 13.26
N ASN A 154 1.68 3.95 13.82
CA ASN A 154 2.31 5.08 13.13
C ASN A 154 3.82 4.86 13.09
N TYR A 155 4.44 5.22 11.97
CA TYR A 155 5.91 5.10 11.82
C TYR A 155 6.62 6.18 12.62
N SER A 156 6.57 6.05 13.97
CA SER A 156 7.07 7.06 14.92
C SER A 156 7.60 6.41 16.21
N ALA A 157 8.53 7.07 16.88
CA ALA A 157 9.05 6.62 18.17
C ALA A 157 7.97 6.52 19.27
N ALA A 158 6.93 7.34 19.20
CA ALA A 158 5.81 7.23 20.15
C ALA A 158 5.02 5.94 19.95
N ALA A 159 4.80 5.54 18.69
CA ALA A 159 4.16 4.28 18.38
C ALA A 159 5.02 3.07 18.83
N ALA A 160 6.34 3.14 18.69
CA ALA A 160 7.23 2.06 19.08
C ALA A 160 7.32 1.86 20.62
N HIS A 161 7.38 2.97 21.38
CA HIS A 161 7.80 2.91 22.79
C HIS A 161 6.77 3.40 23.80
N LYS A 162 5.64 4.00 23.38
CA LYS A 162 4.70 4.65 24.30
C LYS A 162 3.25 4.26 24.10
N ASN A 163 2.85 3.93 22.87
CA ASN A 163 1.48 3.61 22.53
C ASN A 163 1.27 2.09 22.51
N SER A 164 0.04 1.66 22.80
CA SER A 164 -0.40 0.31 22.47
C SER A 164 -0.84 0.30 21.01
N GLU A 165 -0.05 -0.32 20.15
CA GLU A 165 -0.30 -0.44 18.70
C GLU A 165 -0.18 -1.89 18.25
N ASN A 166 -0.62 -2.15 17.01
CA ASN A 166 -0.47 -3.43 16.37
C ASN A 166 0.09 -3.28 14.95
N VAL A 167 0.82 -4.31 14.51
CA VAL A 167 1.30 -4.51 13.15
C VAL A 167 0.91 -5.91 12.73
N LEU A 168 0.32 -6.04 11.55
CA LEU A 168 0.03 -7.29 10.89
C LEU A 168 0.71 -7.31 9.53
N VAL A 169 1.43 -8.35 9.22
CA VAL A 169 2.02 -8.59 7.90
C VAL A 169 1.40 -9.84 7.30
N ASN A 170 0.88 -9.71 6.09
CA ASN A 170 0.50 -10.86 5.28
C ASN A 170 1.56 -11.06 4.18
N TRP A 171 2.42 -12.05 4.41
CA TRP A 171 3.48 -12.44 3.51
C TRP A 171 2.96 -13.21 2.30
N HIS A 172 3.52 -12.99 1.11
CA HIS A 172 3.27 -13.78 -0.11
C HIS A 172 1.80 -13.89 -0.53
N ASN A 173 1.03 -12.82 -0.37
CA ASN A 173 -0.36 -12.70 -0.84
C ASN A 173 -0.48 -11.63 -1.93
N SER A 174 -0.18 -11.99 -3.18
CA SER A 174 -0.22 -11.07 -4.31
C SER A 174 -1.64 -10.52 -4.59
N LYS A 175 -2.69 -11.29 -4.29
CA LYS A 175 -4.07 -10.84 -4.44
C LYS A 175 -4.41 -9.69 -3.49
N LEU A 176 -4.01 -9.79 -2.24
CA LEU A 176 -4.16 -8.71 -1.26
C LEU A 176 -3.31 -7.50 -1.67
N ALA A 177 -2.06 -7.75 -2.06
CA ALA A 177 -1.15 -6.68 -2.49
C ALA A 177 -1.69 -5.90 -3.70
N GLU A 178 -2.34 -6.55 -4.66
CA GLU A 178 -2.97 -5.91 -5.83
C GLU A 178 -4.07 -4.91 -5.42
N VAL A 179 -4.91 -5.27 -4.46
CA VAL A 179 -5.95 -4.37 -3.94
C VAL A 179 -5.33 -3.14 -3.26
N TYR A 180 -4.33 -3.37 -2.40
CA TYR A 180 -3.63 -2.25 -1.74
C TYR A 180 -2.79 -1.41 -2.69
N LEU A 181 -2.22 -1.98 -3.74
CA LEU A 181 -1.55 -1.23 -4.80
C LEU A 181 -2.51 -0.30 -5.53
N SER A 182 -3.70 -0.76 -5.87
CA SER A 182 -4.75 0.08 -6.49
C SER A 182 -5.13 1.26 -5.57
N HIS A 183 -5.21 1.02 -4.26
CA HIS A 183 -5.44 2.06 -3.26
C HIS A 183 -4.26 3.04 -3.16
N PHE A 184 -3.02 2.54 -3.14
CA PHE A 184 -1.80 3.35 -3.15
C PHE A 184 -1.74 4.25 -4.39
N GLU A 185 -1.94 3.69 -5.58
CA GLU A 185 -1.89 4.43 -6.86
C GLU A 185 -2.95 5.53 -6.93
N ARG A 186 -4.16 5.29 -6.41
CA ARG A 186 -5.19 6.32 -6.30
C ARG A 186 -4.71 7.49 -5.43
N ASN A 187 -4.12 7.21 -4.27
CA ASN A 187 -3.58 8.24 -3.37
C ASN A 187 -2.37 8.95 -3.99
N GLN A 188 -1.47 8.22 -4.64
CA GLN A 188 -0.29 8.79 -5.29
C GLN A 188 -0.66 9.78 -6.42
N ARG A 189 -1.70 9.48 -7.22
CA ARG A 189 -2.20 10.39 -8.27
C ARG A 189 -2.75 11.71 -7.71
N GLN A 190 -3.25 11.70 -6.48
CA GLN A 190 -3.82 12.88 -5.80
C GLN A 190 -2.78 13.64 -4.95
N ALA A 191 -1.58 13.08 -4.79
CA ALA A 191 -0.52 13.63 -3.97
C ALA A 191 0.44 14.48 -4.78
N ASN A 192 0.99 15.52 -4.15
CA ASN A 192 2.01 16.38 -4.73
C ASN A 192 3.41 15.91 -4.32
N PRO A 193 4.43 16.03 -5.18
CA PRO A 193 5.82 15.79 -4.80
C PRO A 193 6.19 16.64 -3.58
N TYR A 194 6.87 16.04 -2.60
CA TYR A 194 7.39 16.77 -1.45
C TYR A 194 8.56 17.64 -1.89
N GLN A 195 8.46 18.95 -1.62
CA GLN A 195 9.51 19.92 -1.91
C GLN A 195 10.41 20.09 -0.68
N LEU A 196 11.73 19.96 -0.88
CA LEU A 196 12.72 20.25 0.17
C LEU A 196 12.53 21.69 0.66
N GLN A 197 12.42 21.86 1.95
CA GLN A 197 12.33 23.17 2.60
C GLN A 197 13.68 23.44 3.29
N TYR A 198 14.39 24.41 2.77
CA TYR A 198 15.68 24.90 3.30
C TYR A 198 15.44 26.03 4.28
#